data_f56efc758d0bd68187a92328e3c7c0db
#
_entry.id   f56efc758d0bd68187a92328e3c7c0db
#
_cell.length_a   1.000
_cell.length_b   1.000
_cell.length_c   1.000
_cell.angle_alpha   90.00
_cell.angle_beta   90.00
_cell.angle_gamma   90.00
#
_symmetry.space_group_name_H-M   'P 1'
#
loop_
_entity.id
_entity.type
_entity.pdbx_description
1 polymer ?
#
loop_
_entity_poly.entity_id
_entity_poly.type
_entity_poly.pdbx_seq_one_letter_code
_entity_poly.pdbx_strand_id
1 'polypeptide(L)'
;MEKDLKKMYRTVVSDHFPDRLSITFGDVTLEYRKKTWKITQNNGEIVEQGLRYGENPGQEAALYELVNGNLVLGECEFISPGMGLVSSLVEEDMIQAGKHPGKINLTDVDNGLNVLKFLMDKPTAVILKHNNPCGAASADSLARAFERAYRADRVAAFGGCVVLNRPVNKETAEVIANYYLEVVAAPEYEDGTVDILKKRRDLRIIRIKRIDRLAEYRTLRFVDFKSLIDGGIIVQQSPLCRVLTPDDFILPEVKHNGRVYRINRKPTDAEARDLLFGWFVEQGVTSNSVLYVKDECTVGIGTGEQDRVGVAEIAVFKAYQKYADALCFDRYGISYKELELAVRKGEKPKEMKQEIDEETVRAKGGLQGAVMVSDGFFPFRDGVDVGIREGVTAVIQPGGSVRDWEVIEACNEANVAMVFTGQRAFKH
;
A
#
# COMPACT_ATOMS: atom_id res chain seq x y z
N MET A 1 -6.06 2.15 -39.16
CA MET A 1 -5.38 3.20 -38.33
C MET A 1 -4.70 2.52 -37.15
N GLU A 2 -3.39 2.37 -37.23
CA GLU A 2 -2.60 1.81 -36.12
C GLU A 2 -2.71 2.76 -34.94
N LYS A 3 -3.32 2.33 -33.80
CA LYS A 3 -3.44 3.15 -32.61
C LYS A 3 -2.04 3.27 -32.00
N ASP A 4 -1.44 4.44 -32.06
CA ASP A 4 -0.18 4.72 -31.36
C ASP A 4 -0.40 4.71 -29.84
N LEU A 5 -0.14 3.58 -29.19
CA LEU A 5 -0.27 3.40 -27.76
C LEU A 5 0.52 4.45 -26.96
N LYS A 6 1.72 4.84 -27.42
CA LYS A 6 2.53 5.87 -26.75
C LYS A 6 1.82 7.21 -26.71
N LYS A 7 1.10 7.56 -27.77
CA LYS A 7 0.28 8.76 -27.82
C LYS A 7 -0.92 8.65 -26.89
N MET A 8 -1.59 7.50 -26.85
CA MET A 8 -2.75 7.26 -25.98
C MET A 8 -2.40 7.41 -24.49
N TYR A 9 -1.23 6.94 -24.03
CA TYR A 9 -0.76 7.13 -22.65
C TYR A 9 -0.56 8.60 -22.22
N ARG A 10 -0.49 9.52 -23.17
CA ARG A 10 -0.28 10.96 -22.94
C ARG A 10 -1.52 11.79 -23.21
N THR A 11 -2.55 11.19 -23.81
CA THR A 11 -3.78 11.89 -24.17
C THR A 11 -4.75 11.90 -23.01
N VAL A 12 -5.22 13.08 -22.64
CA VAL A 12 -6.39 13.24 -21.78
C VAL A 12 -7.61 13.04 -22.64
N VAL A 13 -8.44 12.05 -22.31
CA VAL A 13 -9.68 11.81 -23.03
C VAL A 13 -10.76 12.75 -22.51
N SER A 14 -11.59 13.28 -23.40
CA SER A 14 -12.84 13.91 -22.99
C SER A 14 -13.77 12.85 -22.41
N ASP A 15 -14.55 13.21 -21.41
CA ASP A 15 -15.51 12.31 -20.78
C ASP A 15 -16.95 12.83 -21.00
N HIS A 16 -17.92 11.91 -21.06
CA HIS A 16 -19.35 12.20 -21.19
C HIS A 16 -20.07 12.13 -19.82
N PHE A 17 -19.34 11.97 -18.73
CA PHE A 17 -19.93 11.94 -17.39
C PHE A 17 -20.53 13.31 -17.03
N PRO A 18 -21.75 13.34 -16.43
CA PRO A 18 -22.42 14.60 -16.07
C PRO A 18 -21.70 15.31 -14.91
N ASP A 19 -21.93 16.61 -14.76
CA ASP A 19 -21.33 17.42 -13.68
C ASP A 19 -21.83 17.04 -12.29
N ARG A 20 -22.98 16.39 -12.21
CA ARG A 20 -23.61 15.95 -10.95
C ARG A 20 -23.97 14.48 -11.03
N LEU A 21 -23.76 13.79 -9.92
CA LEU A 21 -24.22 12.43 -9.68
C LEU A 21 -24.99 12.43 -8.36
N SER A 22 -26.17 11.81 -8.32
CA SER A 22 -26.97 11.65 -7.10
C SER A 22 -27.28 10.18 -6.88
N ILE A 23 -27.16 9.73 -5.63
CA ILE A 23 -27.50 8.37 -5.21
C ILE A 23 -28.46 8.47 -4.03
N THR A 24 -29.66 7.90 -4.18
CA THR A 24 -30.71 7.95 -3.14
C THR A 24 -30.87 6.61 -2.47
N PHE A 25 -30.82 6.59 -1.14
CA PHE A 25 -31.10 5.46 -0.27
C PHE A 25 -32.31 5.82 0.61
N GLY A 26 -33.49 5.28 0.29
CA GLY A 26 -34.73 5.68 0.98
C GLY A 26 -34.94 7.19 0.91
N ASP A 27 -34.92 7.86 2.06
CA ASP A 27 -35.13 9.32 2.15
C ASP A 27 -33.82 10.14 2.13
N VAL A 28 -32.65 9.48 2.05
CA VAL A 28 -31.34 10.15 2.03
C VAL A 28 -30.77 10.18 0.63
N THR A 29 -30.40 11.36 0.16
CA THR A 29 -29.73 11.55 -1.13
C THR A 29 -28.31 12.04 -0.91
N LEU A 30 -27.34 11.30 -1.46
CA LEU A 30 -25.95 11.71 -1.57
C LEU A 30 -25.79 12.46 -2.90
N GLU A 31 -25.30 13.69 -2.83
CA GLU A 31 -25.03 14.50 -4.01
C GLU A 31 -23.53 14.67 -4.21
N TYR A 32 -23.10 14.44 -5.43
CA TYR A 32 -21.72 14.51 -5.84
C TYR A 32 -21.53 15.52 -6.96
N ARG A 33 -20.38 16.21 -6.95
CA ARG A 33 -19.96 17.13 -8.01
C ARG A 33 -18.71 16.59 -8.68
N LYS A 34 -18.71 16.60 -10.02
CA LYS A 34 -17.56 16.23 -10.83
C LYS A 34 -16.40 17.18 -10.58
N LYS A 35 -15.19 16.64 -10.51
CA LYS A 35 -13.94 17.40 -10.34
C LYS A 35 -13.25 17.59 -11.68
N THR A 36 -12.91 18.83 -11.94
CA THR A 36 -12.08 19.26 -13.07
C THR A 36 -11.03 20.24 -12.57
N TRP A 37 -9.95 20.40 -13.32
CA TRP A 37 -8.85 21.30 -13.00
C TRP A 37 -8.48 22.10 -14.24
N LYS A 38 -8.14 23.39 -14.07
CA LYS A 38 -7.58 24.22 -15.11
C LYS A 38 -6.10 23.91 -15.25
N ILE A 39 -5.69 23.53 -16.44
CA ILE A 39 -4.32 23.12 -16.73
C ILE A 39 -3.80 23.99 -17.87
N THR A 40 -2.62 24.56 -17.65
CA THR A 40 -1.90 25.27 -18.72
C THR A 40 -1.17 24.23 -19.59
N GLN A 41 -1.58 24.11 -20.83
CA GLN A 41 -0.92 23.27 -21.82
C GLN A 41 0.43 23.86 -22.27
N ASN A 42 1.24 23.05 -22.97
CA ASN A 42 2.56 23.47 -23.46
C ASN A 42 2.52 24.68 -24.43
N ASN A 43 1.38 24.93 -25.06
CA ASN A 43 1.13 26.07 -25.96
C ASN A 43 0.67 27.35 -25.21
N GLY A 44 0.56 27.30 -23.86
CA GLY A 44 0.08 28.41 -23.04
C GLY A 44 -1.45 28.48 -22.91
N GLU A 45 -2.19 27.60 -23.57
CA GLU A 45 -3.64 27.53 -23.48
C GLU A 45 -4.07 26.94 -22.13
N ILE A 46 -5.07 27.53 -21.49
CA ILE A 46 -5.68 27.01 -20.26
C ILE A 46 -6.91 26.20 -20.67
N VAL A 47 -6.90 24.92 -20.34
CA VAL A 47 -8.03 24.00 -20.56
C VAL A 47 -8.51 23.44 -19.25
N GLU A 48 -9.81 23.24 -19.12
CA GLU A 48 -10.42 22.56 -17.99
C GLU A 48 -10.54 21.06 -18.31
N GLN A 49 -9.97 20.22 -17.49
CA GLN A 49 -9.90 18.76 -17.72
C GLN A 49 -10.21 17.98 -16.44
N GLY A 50 -10.93 16.86 -16.61
CA GLY A 50 -11.13 15.83 -15.59
C GLY A 50 -9.92 14.88 -15.49
N LEU A 51 -10.15 13.61 -15.22
CA LEU A 51 -9.11 12.58 -15.21
C LEU A 51 -8.54 12.35 -16.59
N ARG A 52 -7.25 11.99 -16.66
CA ARG A 52 -6.61 11.69 -17.95
C ARG A 52 -7.30 10.53 -18.68
N TYR A 53 -7.57 9.43 -17.98
CA TYR A 53 -8.34 8.25 -18.39
C TYR A 53 -8.59 7.34 -17.17
N GLY A 54 -9.39 6.30 -17.33
CA GLY A 54 -9.67 5.28 -16.33
C GLY A 54 -8.50 4.35 -16.02
N GLU A 55 -8.71 3.04 -16.04
CA GLU A 55 -7.64 2.05 -15.82
C GLU A 55 -6.76 1.90 -17.06
N ASN A 56 -7.39 1.92 -18.23
CA ASN A 56 -6.69 1.76 -19.49
C ASN A 56 -6.83 3.01 -20.37
N PRO A 57 -5.83 3.32 -21.22
CA PRO A 57 -5.94 4.39 -22.20
C PRO A 57 -7.19 4.24 -23.06
N GLY A 58 -7.96 5.32 -23.21
CA GLY A 58 -9.20 5.33 -23.97
C GLY A 58 -10.47 5.01 -23.17
N GLN A 59 -10.33 4.62 -21.88
CA GLN A 59 -11.48 4.57 -20.97
C GLN A 59 -11.74 5.95 -20.40
N GLU A 60 -12.96 6.45 -20.56
CA GLU A 60 -13.40 7.68 -19.90
C GLU A 60 -13.53 7.45 -18.41
N ALA A 61 -13.23 8.48 -17.60
CA ALA A 61 -13.35 8.42 -16.16
C ALA A 61 -13.56 9.83 -15.58
N ALA A 62 -14.35 9.90 -14.53
CA ALA A 62 -14.57 11.13 -13.77
C ALA A 62 -14.36 10.89 -12.28
N LEU A 63 -13.84 11.90 -11.59
CA LEU A 63 -13.79 11.95 -10.13
C LEU A 63 -14.95 12.79 -9.64
N TYR A 64 -15.61 12.34 -8.58
CA TYR A 64 -16.70 13.05 -7.95
C TYR A 64 -16.41 13.31 -6.47
N GLU A 65 -16.66 14.52 -6.03
CA GLU A 65 -16.60 14.92 -4.62
C GLU A 65 -18.02 14.89 -4.01
N LEU A 66 -18.16 14.29 -2.83
CA LEU A 66 -19.40 14.38 -2.06
C LEU A 66 -19.59 15.81 -1.56
N VAL A 67 -20.68 16.47 -1.99
CA VAL A 67 -20.97 17.87 -1.66
C VAL A 67 -22.20 18.07 -0.78
N ASN A 68 -23.09 17.10 -0.72
CA ASN A 68 -24.28 17.14 0.13
C ASN A 68 -24.73 15.74 0.52
N GLY A 69 -25.38 15.61 1.67
CA GLY A 69 -25.87 14.37 2.22
C GLY A 69 -24.86 13.67 3.13
N ASN A 70 -25.40 12.89 4.04
CA ASN A 70 -24.67 11.96 4.90
C ASN A 70 -25.53 10.72 5.06
N LEU A 71 -24.93 9.55 5.01
CA LEU A 71 -25.64 8.27 5.09
C LEU A 71 -25.25 7.57 6.39
N VAL A 72 -26.25 7.29 7.22
CA VAL A 72 -26.12 6.44 8.42
C VAL A 72 -26.85 5.13 8.17
N LEU A 73 -26.15 4.01 8.29
CA LEU A 73 -26.70 2.65 8.14
C LEU A 73 -26.37 1.82 9.38
N GLY A 74 -27.40 1.49 10.17
CA GLY A 74 -27.23 0.84 11.46
C GLY A 74 -26.39 1.69 12.40
N GLU A 75 -25.33 1.10 12.97
CA GLU A 75 -24.40 1.77 13.90
C GLU A 75 -23.26 2.50 13.19
N CYS A 76 -23.27 2.59 11.86
CA CYS A 76 -22.16 3.16 11.10
C CYS A 76 -22.52 4.55 10.63
N GLU A 77 -21.71 5.52 11.03
CA GLU A 77 -21.69 6.83 10.40
C GLU A 77 -20.74 6.81 9.22
N PHE A 78 -21.20 7.40 8.12
CA PHE A 78 -20.42 7.53 6.90
C PHE A 78 -19.82 8.93 6.81
N ILE A 79 -18.84 9.08 5.91
CA ILE A 79 -18.19 10.35 5.64
C ILE A 79 -19.23 11.40 5.25
N SER A 80 -19.13 12.57 5.90
CA SER A 80 -19.93 13.75 5.61
C SER A 80 -19.29 14.63 4.53
N PRO A 81 -20.06 15.51 3.87
CA PRO A 81 -19.53 16.53 2.98
C PRO A 81 -18.44 17.38 3.65
N GLY A 82 -17.44 17.77 2.87
CA GLY A 82 -16.31 18.55 3.35
C GLY A 82 -15.17 17.73 3.99
N MET A 83 -15.30 16.42 4.11
CA MET A 83 -14.24 15.51 4.58
C MET A 83 -13.44 14.87 3.42
N GLY A 84 -13.54 15.36 2.20
CA GLY A 84 -12.80 14.83 1.06
C GLY A 84 -11.28 14.96 1.26
N LEU A 85 -10.54 13.97 0.81
CA LEU A 85 -9.08 13.96 0.72
C LEU A 85 -8.68 14.10 -0.74
N VAL A 86 -8.59 12.99 -1.46
CA VAL A 86 -8.27 12.99 -2.90
C VAL A 86 -9.39 13.63 -3.72
N SER A 87 -10.66 13.41 -3.36
CA SER A 87 -11.79 13.96 -4.10
C SER A 87 -11.96 15.46 -3.92
N SER A 88 -11.36 16.09 -2.91
CA SER A 88 -11.43 17.53 -2.65
C SER A 88 -10.28 18.36 -3.23
N LEU A 89 -9.36 17.72 -3.98
CA LEU A 89 -8.22 18.40 -4.61
C LEU A 89 -8.70 19.55 -5.49
N VAL A 90 -8.08 20.73 -5.30
CA VAL A 90 -8.25 21.93 -6.13
C VAL A 90 -6.98 22.18 -6.96
N GLU A 91 -7.00 23.19 -7.84
CA GLU A 91 -5.86 23.51 -8.71
C GLU A 91 -4.57 23.76 -7.95
N GLU A 92 -4.64 24.51 -6.85
CA GLU A 92 -3.47 24.86 -6.04
C GLU A 92 -2.85 23.63 -5.34
N ASP A 93 -3.60 22.54 -5.23
CA ASP A 93 -3.13 21.29 -4.65
C ASP A 93 -2.38 20.43 -5.66
N MET A 94 -2.60 20.68 -6.95
CA MET A 94 -1.85 20.09 -8.05
C MET A 94 -0.60 20.92 -8.34
N ILE A 95 0.35 20.97 -7.38
CA ILE A 95 1.57 21.79 -7.44
C ILE A 95 2.34 21.58 -8.75
N GLN A 96 2.35 20.35 -9.25
CA GLN A 96 2.77 19.96 -10.59
C GLN A 96 1.85 18.85 -11.10
N ALA A 97 1.17 19.10 -12.21
CA ALA A 97 0.29 18.11 -12.84
C ALA A 97 1.07 17.01 -13.58
N GLY A 98 2.32 17.24 -13.96
CA GLY A 98 3.15 16.27 -14.71
C GLY A 98 2.47 15.83 -16.01
N LYS A 99 2.24 14.51 -16.12
CA LYS A 99 1.45 13.93 -17.23
C LYS A 99 -0.06 14.01 -17.00
N HIS A 100 -0.57 14.82 -16.15
CA HIS A 100 -1.94 14.86 -15.66
C HIS A 100 -2.42 13.53 -15.02
N PRO A 101 -3.06 13.53 -13.85
CA PRO A 101 -3.42 12.30 -13.16
C PRO A 101 -4.53 11.54 -13.87
N GLY A 102 -4.36 10.24 -13.99
CA GLY A 102 -5.42 9.29 -14.33
C GLY A 102 -6.02 8.64 -13.08
N LYS A 103 -7.05 7.81 -13.29
CA LYS A 103 -7.72 7.07 -12.20
C LYS A 103 -6.72 6.34 -11.31
N ILE A 104 -5.78 5.58 -11.88
CA ILE A 104 -4.80 4.77 -11.11
C ILE A 104 -3.95 5.65 -10.20
N ASN A 105 -3.48 6.81 -10.67
CA ASN A 105 -2.65 7.69 -9.84
C ASN A 105 -3.38 8.17 -8.58
N LEU A 106 -4.66 8.52 -8.71
CA LEU A 106 -5.46 9.00 -7.59
C LEU A 106 -5.90 7.85 -6.66
N THR A 107 -6.20 6.67 -7.20
CA THR A 107 -6.49 5.49 -6.35
C THR A 107 -5.25 4.99 -5.61
N ASP A 108 -4.05 5.12 -6.18
CA ASP A 108 -2.81 4.85 -5.45
C ASP A 108 -2.64 5.82 -4.27
N VAL A 109 -2.86 7.13 -4.47
CA VAL A 109 -2.83 8.11 -3.38
C VAL A 109 -3.86 7.77 -2.32
N ASP A 110 -5.11 7.49 -2.70
CA ASP A 110 -6.20 7.16 -1.79
C ASP A 110 -5.90 5.92 -0.93
N ASN A 111 -5.40 4.84 -1.56
CA ASN A 111 -5.00 3.64 -0.83
C ASN A 111 -3.79 3.88 0.10
N GLY A 112 -2.85 4.74 -0.31
CA GLY A 112 -1.76 5.17 0.57
C GLY A 112 -2.26 5.92 1.81
N LEU A 113 -3.26 6.79 1.66
CA LEU A 113 -3.94 7.45 2.77
C LEU A 113 -4.70 6.45 3.65
N ASN A 114 -5.32 5.43 3.05
CA ASN A 114 -6.00 4.36 3.79
C ASN A 114 -5.05 3.57 4.71
N VAL A 115 -3.81 3.37 4.31
CA VAL A 115 -2.76 2.78 5.17
C VAL A 115 -2.28 3.81 6.20
N LEU A 116 -1.93 5.02 5.75
CA LEU A 116 -1.35 6.06 6.61
C LEU A 116 -2.26 6.52 7.73
N LYS A 117 -3.61 6.42 7.59
CA LYS A 117 -4.54 6.80 8.67
C LYS A 117 -4.27 6.08 10.00
N PHE A 118 -3.61 4.93 9.96
CA PHE A 118 -3.21 4.15 11.13
C PHE A 118 -1.76 4.45 11.58
N LEU A 119 -0.95 5.09 10.75
CA LEU A 119 0.50 5.27 10.94
C LEU A 119 0.88 6.75 11.12
N MET A 120 0.06 7.51 11.88
CA MET A 120 0.26 8.94 12.04
C MET A 120 1.25 9.33 13.13
N ASP A 121 1.68 8.42 13.99
CA ASP A 121 2.50 8.74 15.17
C ASP A 121 3.95 9.06 14.80
N LYS A 122 4.51 8.36 13.81
CA LYS A 122 5.88 8.54 13.31
C LYS A 122 5.89 9.05 11.86
N PRO A 123 7.00 9.69 11.40
CA PRO A 123 7.22 9.91 9.97
C PRO A 123 7.13 8.58 9.21
N THR A 124 6.21 8.49 8.26
CA THR A 124 5.91 7.26 7.52
C THR A 124 5.75 7.55 6.03
N ALA A 125 6.27 6.66 5.22
CA ALA A 125 6.12 6.62 3.77
C ALA A 125 5.47 5.32 3.34
N VAL A 126 4.48 5.40 2.46
CA VAL A 126 3.87 4.26 1.78
C VAL A 126 4.04 4.43 0.29
N ILE A 127 4.61 3.43 -0.37
CA ILE A 127 4.81 3.43 -1.82
C ILE A 127 3.87 2.39 -2.43
N LEU A 128 3.10 2.85 -3.40
CA LEU A 128 2.09 2.04 -4.07
C LEU A 128 2.33 1.98 -5.56
N LYS A 129 1.90 0.88 -6.13
CA LYS A 129 1.80 0.72 -7.58
C LYS A 129 0.65 -0.21 -7.90
N HIS A 130 -0.20 0.21 -8.84
CA HIS A 130 -1.39 -0.56 -9.23
C HIS A 130 -2.31 -0.89 -8.04
N ASN A 131 -2.54 0.13 -7.20
CA ASN A 131 -3.41 0.08 -6.02
C ASN A 131 -3.00 -0.94 -4.94
N ASN A 132 -1.71 -1.32 -4.90
CA ASN A 132 -1.13 -2.16 -3.86
C ASN A 132 0.14 -1.52 -3.29
N PRO A 133 0.36 -1.58 -1.97
CA PRO A 133 1.66 -1.25 -1.39
C PRO A 133 2.75 -2.17 -1.93
N CYS A 134 3.87 -1.61 -2.35
CA CYS A 134 5.09 -2.35 -2.65
C CYS A 134 6.17 -2.13 -1.60
N GLY A 135 6.03 -1.07 -0.79
CA GLY A 135 6.90 -0.80 0.34
C GLY A 135 6.27 0.20 1.29
N ALA A 136 6.41 -0.03 2.59
CA ALA A 136 5.99 0.89 3.64
C ALA A 136 7.01 0.88 4.77
N ALA A 137 7.32 2.05 5.33
CA ALA A 137 8.21 2.15 6.48
C ALA A 137 7.92 3.39 7.33
N SER A 138 8.08 3.22 8.64
CA SER A 138 8.18 4.30 9.62
C SER A 138 9.62 4.49 10.06
N ALA A 139 10.03 5.72 10.37
CA ALA A 139 11.36 6.03 10.86
C ALA A 139 11.37 7.34 11.66
N ASP A 140 12.54 7.73 12.18
CA ASP A 140 12.72 8.96 12.96
C ASP A 140 12.68 10.22 12.06
N SER A 141 12.98 10.09 10.75
CA SER A 141 12.83 11.15 9.76
C SER A 141 12.07 10.67 8.53
N LEU A 142 11.43 11.61 7.81
CA LEU A 142 10.66 11.29 6.61
C LEU A 142 11.57 10.81 5.48
N ALA A 143 12.77 11.39 5.33
CA ALA A 143 13.78 10.96 4.36
C ALA A 143 14.15 9.48 4.56
N ARG A 144 14.40 9.09 5.81
CA ARG A 144 14.71 7.70 6.16
C ARG A 144 13.51 6.76 5.98
N ALA A 145 12.30 7.21 6.35
CA ALA A 145 11.09 6.42 6.12
C ALA A 145 10.89 6.16 4.62
N PHE A 146 11.02 7.19 3.79
CA PHE A 146 10.93 7.06 2.34
C PHE A 146 12.00 6.11 1.77
N GLU A 147 13.24 6.29 2.14
CA GLU A 147 14.34 5.45 1.64
C GLU A 147 14.13 3.98 1.99
N ARG A 148 13.76 3.67 3.24
CA ARG A 148 13.46 2.31 3.68
C ARG A 148 12.27 1.72 2.92
N ALA A 149 11.18 2.46 2.76
CA ALA A 149 10.01 2.03 2.01
C ALA A 149 10.36 1.77 0.53
N TYR A 150 11.18 2.63 -0.09
CA TYR A 150 11.59 2.46 -1.48
C TYR A 150 12.50 1.23 -1.66
N ARG A 151 13.40 1.01 -0.73
CA ARG A 151 14.35 -0.12 -0.76
C ARG A 151 13.69 -1.47 -0.51
N ALA A 152 12.54 -1.49 0.18
CA ALA A 152 11.76 -2.71 0.40
C ALA A 152 11.41 -3.42 -0.92
N ASP A 153 11.11 -2.65 -1.99
CA ASP A 153 10.94 -3.17 -3.36
C ASP A 153 11.28 -2.09 -4.40
N ARG A 154 12.57 -1.83 -4.64
CA ARG A 154 13.05 -0.83 -5.62
C ARG A 154 12.48 -1.04 -7.02
N VAL A 155 12.30 -2.30 -7.41
CA VAL A 155 11.85 -2.65 -8.76
C VAL A 155 10.38 -2.29 -8.96
N ALA A 156 9.53 -2.61 -7.99
CA ALA A 156 8.11 -2.24 -8.05
C ALA A 156 7.90 -0.74 -7.80
N ALA A 157 8.66 -0.14 -6.88
CA ALA A 157 8.59 1.28 -6.55
C ALA A 157 8.95 2.20 -7.73
N PHE A 158 9.74 1.71 -8.70
CA PHE A 158 10.05 2.45 -9.91
C PHE A 158 8.78 2.80 -10.69
N GLY A 159 8.51 4.10 -10.84
CA GLY A 159 7.28 4.62 -11.47
C GLY A 159 6.02 4.47 -10.61
N GLY A 160 6.17 4.26 -9.31
CA GLY A 160 5.08 4.20 -8.34
C GLY A 160 4.64 5.57 -7.82
N CYS A 161 3.71 5.53 -6.88
CA CYS A 161 3.19 6.64 -6.10
C CYS A 161 3.72 6.55 -4.68
N VAL A 162 4.25 7.63 -4.12
CA VAL A 162 4.55 7.73 -2.69
C VAL A 162 3.57 8.67 -2.00
N VAL A 163 3.05 8.24 -0.86
CA VAL A 163 2.22 9.03 0.05
C VAL A 163 2.95 9.16 1.39
N LEU A 164 3.06 10.40 1.85
CA LEU A 164 3.85 10.79 3.01
C LEU A 164 2.95 11.46 4.06
N ASN A 165 3.15 11.16 5.35
CA ASN A 165 2.31 11.69 6.42
C ASN A 165 2.88 12.95 7.11
N ARG A 166 3.98 13.49 6.62
CA ARG A 166 4.62 14.73 7.13
C ARG A 166 4.97 15.67 5.97
N PRO A 167 5.15 16.97 6.23
CA PRO A 167 5.66 17.90 5.24
C PRO A 167 7.00 17.42 4.66
N VAL A 168 7.16 17.60 3.35
CA VAL A 168 8.41 17.29 2.66
C VAL A 168 9.41 18.40 2.92
N ASN A 169 10.48 18.10 3.64
CA ASN A 169 11.62 18.97 3.83
C ASN A 169 12.68 18.79 2.73
N LYS A 170 13.71 19.64 2.74
CA LYS A 170 14.76 19.61 1.73
C LYS A 170 15.48 18.25 1.63
N GLU A 171 15.86 17.67 2.77
CA GLU A 171 16.51 16.35 2.82
C GLU A 171 15.64 15.26 2.14
N THR A 172 14.36 15.22 2.50
CA THR A 172 13.40 14.28 1.90
C THR A 172 13.26 14.49 0.40
N ALA A 173 13.17 15.75 -0.06
CA ALA A 173 13.07 16.05 -1.49
C ALA A 173 14.31 15.63 -2.27
N GLU A 174 15.51 15.82 -1.70
CA GLU A 174 16.78 15.40 -2.30
C GLU A 174 16.87 13.87 -2.41
N VAL A 175 16.45 13.13 -1.38
CA VAL A 175 16.39 11.67 -1.42
C VAL A 175 15.38 11.19 -2.47
N ILE A 176 14.16 11.74 -2.50
CA ILE A 176 13.13 11.39 -3.50
C ILE A 176 13.62 11.65 -4.92
N ALA A 177 14.34 12.75 -5.16
CA ALA A 177 14.82 13.14 -6.48
C ALA A 177 15.79 12.12 -7.12
N ASN A 178 16.45 11.26 -6.31
CA ASN A 178 17.32 10.20 -6.80
C ASN A 178 16.57 9.04 -7.45
N TYR A 179 15.24 8.96 -7.25
CA TYR A 179 14.43 7.82 -7.67
C TYR A 179 13.36 8.23 -8.69
N TYR A 180 12.93 7.28 -9.53
CA TYR A 180 11.84 7.53 -10.47
C TYR A 180 10.50 7.19 -9.85
N LEU A 181 9.69 8.23 -9.58
CA LEU A 181 8.31 8.14 -9.16
C LEU A 181 7.42 8.88 -10.16
N GLU A 182 6.15 8.47 -10.24
CA GLU A 182 5.13 9.17 -11.01
C GLU A 182 4.30 10.13 -10.17
N VAL A 183 4.16 9.87 -8.87
CA VAL A 183 3.40 10.70 -7.94
C VAL A 183 4.13 10.84 -6.61
N VAL A 184 4.17 12.04 -6.08
CA VAL A 184 4.51 12.35 -4.68
C VAL A 184 3.33 13.10 -4.08
N ALA A 185 2.74 12.55 -3.02
CA ALA A 185 1.64 13.16 -2.27
C ALA A 185 2.04 13.36 -0.81
N ALA A 186 1.86 14.58 -0.30
CA ALA A 186 2.24 14.97 1.05
C ALA A 186 1.29 16.05 1.59
N PRO A 187 1.26 16.29 2.92
CA PRO A 187 0.43 17.37 3.49
C PRO A 187 0.91 18.76 3.07
N GLU A 188 2.22 18.95 2.96
CA GLU A 188 2.82 20.25 2.59
C GLU A 188 4.26 20.01 2.06
N TYR A 189 4.82 21.04 1.45
CA TYR A 189 6.17 21.08 0.89
C TYR A 189 6.87 22.34 1.40
N GLU A 190 7.99 22.17 2.11
CA GLU A 190 8.77 23.31 2.62
C GLU A 190 9.42 24.09 1.47
N ASP A 191 9.82 25.33 1.76
CA ASP A 191 10.41 26.24 0.78
C ASP A 191 11.62 25.59 0.06
N GLY A 192 11.64 25.72 -1.26
CA GLY A 192 12.70 25.19 -2.13
C GLY A 192 12.61 23.69 -2.44
N THR A 193 11.76 22.92 -1.76
CA THR A 193 11.61 21.46 -2.00
C THR A 193 10.95 21.15 -3.33
N VAL A 194 9.95 21.97 -3.68
CA VAL A 194 9.22 21.84 -4.94
C VAL A 194 10.15 22.03 -6.14
N ASP A 195 11.13 22.93 -6.08
CA ASP A 195 12.09 23.17 -7.16
C ASP A 195 13.02 21.98 -7.37
N ILE A 196 13.35 21.25 -6.30
CA ILE A 196 14.12 20.00 -6.37
C ILE A 196 13.32 18.94 -7.12
N LEU A 197 12.06 18.73 -6.74
CA LEU A 197 11.18 17.71 -7.31
C LEU A 197 10.76 18.02 -8.76
N LYS A 198 10.50 19.31 -9.08
CA LYS A 198 10.10 19.79 -10.42
C LYS A 198 11.15 19.58 -11.51
N LYS A 199 12.41 19.29 -11.16
CA LYS A 199 13.41 18.87 -12.15
C LYS A 199 12.93 17.68 -12.98
N ARG A 200 12.03 16.87 -12.43
CA ARG A 200 11.35 15.78 -13.14
C ARG A 200 9.99 16.25 -13.64
N ARG A 201 9.92 16.66 -14.90
CA ARG A 201 8.74 17.27 -15.54
C ARG A 201 7.50 16.37 -15.56
N ASP A 202 7.66 15.05 -15.62
CA ASP A 202 6.57 14.07 -15.67
C ASP A 202 5.98 13.73 -14.29
N LEU A 203 6.64 14.15 -13.20
CA LEU A 203 6.22 13.89 -11.82
C LEU A 203 4.96 14.69 -11.48
N ARG A 204 4.01 14.07 -10.82
CA ARG A 204 2.86 14.74 -10.21
C ARG A 204 3.21 15.04 -8.75
N ILE A 205 3.14 16.29 -8.38
CA ILE A 205 3.36 16.76 -6.99
C ILE A 205 2.02 17.23 -6.47
N ILE A 206 1.48 16.49 -5.49
CA ILE A 206 0.12 16.68 -4.99
C ILE A 206 0.17 17.01 -3.50
N ARG A 207 -0.54 18.06 -3.10
CA ARG A 207 -0.74 18.43 -1.70
C ARG A 207 -2.08 17.90 -1.19
N ILE A 208 -2.08 17.13 -0.11
CA ILE A 208 -3.30 16.65 0.56
C ILE A 208 -3.44 17.40 1.89
N LYS A 209 -4.18 18.49 1.89
CA LYS A 209 -4.29 19.44 3.01
C LYS A 209 -4.74 18.87 4.36
N ARG A 210 -5.37 17.69 4.38
CA ARG A 210 -5.98 17.14 5.60
C ARG A 210 -5.27 15.89 6.14
N ILE A 211 -4.04 15.66 5.73
CA ILE A 211 -3.28 14.50 6.25
C ILE A 211 -3.06 14.62 7.76
N ASP A 212 -2.93 15.81 8.31
CA ASP A 212 -2.84 16.06 9.75
C ASP A 212 -4.04 15.51 10.54
N ARG A 213 -5.22 15.42 9.90
CA ARG A 213 -6.47 14.91 10.46
C ARG A 213 -6.77 13.46 10.05
N LEU A 214 -5.84 12.80 9.39
CA LEU A 214 -6.07 11.48 8.79
C LEU A 214 -6.45 10.41 9.82
N ALA A 215 -6.01 10.53 11.07
CA ALA A 215 -6.38 9.65 12.16
C ALA A 215 -7.91 9.63 12.45
N GLU A 216 -8.63 10.71 12.14
CA GLU A 216 -10.09 10.78 12.32
C GLU A 216 -10.83 9.79 11.40
N TYR A 217 -10.21 9.41 10.28
CA TYR A 217 -10.78 8.46 9.30
C TYR A 217 -10.66 6.99 9.73
N ARG A 218 -9.99 6.68 10.85
CA ARG A 218 -9.83 5.31 11.37
C ARG A 218 -11.17 4.65 11.69
N THR A 219 -12.13 5.42 12.20
CA THR A 219 -13.45 4.96 12.64
C THR A 219 -14.57 5.27 11.66
N LEU A 220 -14.28 6.06 10.64
CA LEU A 220 -15.28 6.40 9.62
C LEU A 220 -15.47 5.26 8.62
N ARG A 221 -16.70 5.15 8.12
CA ARG A 221 -17.06 4.22 7.06
C ARG A 221 -17.60 5.00 5.86
N PHE A 222 -17.42 4.43 4.69
CA PHE A 222 -18.04 4.88 3.46
C PHE A 222 -18.86 3.75 2.84
N VAL A 223 -19.71 4.10 1.89
CA VAL A 223 -20.42 3.12 1.09
C VAL A 223 -19.57 2.75 -0.10
N ASP A 224 -19.28 1.46 -0.22
CA ASP A 224 -18.55 0.90 -1.35
C ASP A 224 -19.52 0.30 -2.36
N PHE A 225 -19.31 0.57 -3.65
CA PHE A 225 -20.14 0.17 -4.77
C PHE A 225 -19.35 -0.71 -5.72
N LYS A 226 -19.86 -1.93 -5.95
CA LYS A 226 -19.31 -2.84 -6.94
C LYS A 226 -20.30 -3.02 -8.08
N SER A 227 -20.00 -2.55 -9.27
CA SER A 227 -20.78 -2.80 -10.47
C SER A 227 -20.67 -4.25 -10.90
N LEU A 228 -21.80 -4.85 -11.28
CA LEU A 228 -21.88 -6.18 -11.85
C LEU A 228 -21.95 -6.10 -13.39
N ILE A 229 -21.64 -7.20 -14.06
CA ILE A 229 -21.58 -7.27 -15.53
C ILE A 229 -22.97 -7.07 -16.18
N ASP A 230 -24.03 -7.36 -15.44
CA ASP A 230 -25.44 -7.23 -15.87
C ASP A 230 -26.03 -5.86 -15.58
N GLY A 231 -25.22 -4.92 -15.07
CA GLY A 231 -25.66 -3.59 -14.66
C GLY A 231 -26.19 -3.49 -13.24
N GLY A 232 -26.23 -4.61 -12.51
CA GLY A 232 -26.54 -4.62 -11.07
C GLY A 232 -25.41 -3.98 -10.24
N ILE A 233 -25.70 -3.69 -8.96
CA ILE A 233 -24.77 -3.08 -8.02
C ILE A 233 -24.81 -3.84 -6.71
N ILE A 234 -23.64 -4.24 -6.20
CA ILE A 234 -23.48 -4.63 -4.80
C ILE A 234 -23.10 -3.38 -4.02
N VAL A 235 -23.80 -3.15 -2.92
CA VAL A 235 -23.53 -2.05 -1.99
C VAL A 235 -23.11 -2.65 -0.66
N GLN A 236 -22.00 -2.20 -0.12
CA GLN A 236 -21.50 -2.65 1.18
C GLN A 236 -20.93 -1.50 1.99
N GLN A 237 -20.81 -1.72 3.29
CA GLN A 237 -20.05 -0.84 4.17
C GLN A 237 -18.55 -1.10 3.98
N SER A 238 -17.73 -0.05 3.97
CA SER A 238 -16.28 -0.21 3.99
C SER A 238 -15.82 -0.97 5.26
N PRO A 239 -14.70 -1.70 5.20
CA PRO A 239 -14.19 -2.40 6.36
C PRO A 239 -13.82 -1.42 7.48
N LEU A 240 -13.94 -1.87 8.73
CA LEU A 240 -13.50 -1.17 9.92
C LEU A 240 -12.41 -1.98 10.61
N CYS A 241 -11.23 -1.40 10.77
CA CYS A 241 -10.16 -2.02 11.55
C CYS A 241 -10.44 -1.82 13.04
N ARG A 242 -10.56 -2.92 13.79
CA ARG A 242 -10.81 -2.91 15.26
C ARG A 242 -9.55 -3.11 16.08
N VAL A 243 -8.47 -3.55 15.46
CA VAL A 243 -7.17 -3.74 16.10
C VAL A 243 -6.36 -2.47 15.87
N LEU A 244 -6.28 -1.61 16.87
CA LEU A 244 -5.65 -0.30 16.81
C LEU A 244 -4.41 -0.20 17.70
N THR A 245 -4.30 -1.08 18.70
CA THR A 245 -3.18 -1.15 19.64
C THR A 245 -2.81 -2.62 19.92
N PRO A 246 -1.64 -2.90 20.48
CA PRO A 246 -1.28 -4.25 20.90
C PRO A 246 -2.22 -4.84 21.98
N ASP A 247 -2.94 -4.01 22.72
CA ASP A 247 -3.91 -4.47 23.73
C ASP A 247 -5.17 -5.10 23.09
N ASP A 248 -5.41 -4.82 21.81
CA ASP A 248 -6.50 -5.43 21.03
C ASP A 248 -6.14 -6.84 20.51
N PHE A 249 -4.91 -7.29 20.71
CA PHE A 249 -4.47 -8.62 20.30
C PHE A 249 -5.11 -9.70 21.18
N ILE A 250 -5.66 -10.72 20.54
CA ILE A 250 -6.23 -11.89 21.20
C ILE A 250 -5.15 -12.98 21.26
N LEU A 251 -4.85 -13.46 22.47
CA LEU A 251 -3.95 -14.61 22.59
C LEU A 251 -4.66 -15.89 22.16
N PRO A 252 -4.08 -16.66 21.22
CA PRO A 252 -4.68 -17.88 20.71
C PRO A 252 -4.91 -18.93 21.82
N GLU A 253 -6.17 -19.31 21.98
CA GLU A 253 -6.61 -20.45 22.79
C GLU A 253 -7.79 -21.12 22.09
N VAL A 254 -7.65 -22.39 21.74
CA VAL A 254 -8.70 -23.20 21.11
C VAL A 254 -8.84 -24.57 21.73
N LYS A 255 -10.04 -25.13 21.68
CA LYS A 255 -10.32 -26.50 22.11
C LYS A 255 -10.51 -27.39 20.88
N HIS A 256 -9.79 -28.51 20.86
CA HIS A 256 -9.94 -29.54 19.82
C HIS A 256 -9.82 -30.92 20.45
N ASN A 257 -10.80 -31.82 20.18
CA ASN A 257 -10.85 -33.19 20.69
C ASN A 257 -10.62 -33.29 22.22
N GLY A 258 -11.24 -32.40 22.99
CA GLY A 258 -11.13 -32.38 24.45
C GLY A 258 -9.83 -31.79 25.03
N ARG A 259 -8.85 -31.46 24.17
CA ARG A 259 -7.60 -30.79 24.55
C ARG A 259 -7.67 -29.30 24.29
N VAL A 260 -7.03 -28.50 25.16
CA VAL A 260 -6.85 -27.06 24.97
C VAL A 260 -5.46 -26.81 24.41
N TYR A 261 -5.42 -26.04 23.33
CA TYR A 261 -4.20 -25.57 22.67
C TYR A 261 -4.05 -24.07 22.90
N ARG A 262 -2.91 -23.66 23.43
CA ARG A 262 -2.59 -22.26 23.74
C ARG A 262 -1.24 -21.91 23.16
N ILE A 263 -1.08 -20.65 22.77
CA ILE A 263 0.26 -20.16 22.43
C ILE A 263 1.12 -20.05 23.69
N ASN A 264 2.35 -20.54 23.61
CA ASN A 264 3.27 -20.59 24.76
C ASN A 264 3.95 -19.23 24.99
N ARG A 265 4.22 -18.47 23.93
CA ARG A 265 4.98 -17.24 23.98
C ARG A 265 4.15 -16.04 23.47
N LYS A 266 4.09 -14.97 24.26
CA LYS A 266 3.56 -13.68 23.84
C LYS A 266 4.60 -12.96 22.97
N PRO A 267 4.17 -12.07 22.04
CA PRO A 267 5.10 -11.17 21.37
C PRO A 267 5.85 -10.29 22.36
N THR A 268 7.09 -9.99 22.07
CA THR A 268 7.83 -8.89 22.72
C THR A 268 7.26 -7.54 22.25
N ASP A 269 7.61 -6.44 22.92
CA ASP A 269 7.17 -5.09 22.51
C ASP A 269 7.63 -4.73 21.09
N ALA A 270 8.80 -5.18 20.68
CA ALA A 270 9.30 -4.97 19.33
C ALA A 270 8.48 -5.75 18.29
N GLU A 271 8.23 -7.04 18.57
CA GLU A 271 7.38 -7.88 17.71
C GLU A 271 5.95 -7.34 17.63
N ALA A 272 5.39 -6.89 18.77
CA ALA A 272 4.04 -6.33 18.81
C ALA A 272 3.92 -5.04 17.96
N ARG A 273 4.94 -4.18 17.97
CA ARG A 273 5.00 -3.00 17.07
C ARG A 273 5.04 -3.41 15.61
N ASP A 274 5.89 -4.38 15.26
CA ASP A 274 6.02 -4.85 13.88
C ASP A 274 4.75 -5.56 13.40
N LEU A 275 4.11 -6.37 14.25
CA LEU A 275 2.82 -7.03 13.97
C LEU A 275 1.71 -5.98 13.70
N LEU A 276 1.63 -4.96 14.55
CA LEU A 276 0.64 -3.89 14.40
C LEU A 276 0.91 -3.04 13.16
N PHE A 277 2.16 -2.65 12.92
CA PHE A 277 2.56 -1.94 11.70
C PHE A 277 2.16 -2.74 10.45
N GLY A 278 2.50 -4.03 10.43
CA GLY A 278 2.13 -4.91 9.33
C GLY A 278 0.63 -5.06 9.15
N TRP A 279 -0.12 -5.18 10.24
CA TRP A 279 -1.59 -5.24 10.21
C TRP A 279 -2.22 -3.96 9.61
N PHE A 280 -1.61 -2.81 9.87
CA PHE A 280 -2.06 -1.55 9.27
C PHE A 280 -1.73 -1.46 7.77
N VAL A 281 -0.55 -1.93 7.35
CA VAL A 281 -0.20 -2.01 5.94
C VAL A 281 -1.13 -2.99 5.20
N GLU A 282 -1.51 -4.09 5.86
CA GLU A 282 -2.41 -5.13 5.32
C GLU A 282 -3.79 -4.58 4.93
N GLN A 283 -4.28 -3.50 5.59
CA GLN A 283 -5.54 -2.84 5.22
C GLN A 283 -5.52 -2.27 3.79
N GLY A 284 -4.35 -2.09 3.20
CA GLY A 284 -4.17 -1.61 1.82
C GLY A 284 -3.83 -2.69 0.79
N VAL A 285 -3.62 -3.95 1.21
CA VAL A 285 -3.14 -5.04 0.34
C VAL A 285 -4.30 -5.87 -0.19
N THR A 286 -4.25 -6.23 -1.46
CA THR A 286 -5.30 -7.06 -2.10
C THR A 286 -5.16 -8.53 -1.69
N SER A 287 -6.27 -9.14 -1.29
CA SER A 287 -6.38 -10.53 -0.84
C SER A 287 -6.19 -11.57 -1.97
N ASN A 288 -5.79 -12.83 -1.66
CA ASN A 288 -5.19 -13.18 -0.38
C ASN A 288 -3.85 -12.50 -0.25
N SER A 289 -3.48 -12.12 0.96
CA SER A 289 -2.20 -11.46 1.21
C SER A 289 -1.50 -12.01 2.44
N VAL A 290 -0.16 -12.03 2.34
CA VAL A 290 0.77 -12.28 3.43
C VAL A 290 1.92 -11.32 3.26
N LEU A 291 2.32 -10.67 4.32
CA LEU A 291 3.50 -9.80 4.31
C LEU A 291 4.41 -10.09 5.51
N TYR A 292 5.67 -9.75 5.34
CA TYR A 292 6.69 -9.83 6.37
C TYR A 292 7.19 -8.43 6.72
N VAL A 293 7.34 -8.18 8.01
CA VAL A 293 7.74 -6.87 8.55
C VAL A 293 8.89 -7.04 9.52
N LYS A 294 9.82 -6.08 9.50
CA LYS A 294 10.90 -5.97 10.48
C LYS A 294 11.23 -4.51 10.73
N ASP A 295 11.33 -4.13 12.00
CA ASP A 295 11.66 -2.78 12.42
C ASP A 295 10.73 -1.72 11.78
N GLU A 296 9.41 -1.96 11.78
CA GLU A 296 8.40 -1.10 11.15
C GLU A 296 8.70 -0.81 9.66
N CYS A 297 9.18 -1.81 8.93
CA CYS A 297 9.42 -1.77 7.49
C CYS A 297 9.00 -3.09 6.85
N THR A 298 8.32 -3.04 5.71
CA THR A 298 7.98 -4.23 4.93
C THR A 298 9.24 -4.87 4.35
N VAL A 299 9.32 -6.21 4.43
CA VAL A 299 10.44 -7.01 3.89
C VAL A 299 10.02 -7.74 2.62
N GLY A 300 8.81 -8.28 2.61
CA GLY A 300 8.22 -8.93 1.45
C GLY A 300 6.70 -8.88 1.51
N ILE A 301 6.05 -8.63 0.39
CA ILE A 301 4.59 -8.55 0.26
C ILE A 301 4.12 -9.50 -0.82
N GLY A 302 3.34 -10.51 -0.45
CA GLY A 302 2.55 -11.34 -1.35
C GLY A 302 1.13 -10.84 -1.40
N THR A 303 0.52 -10.78 -2.59
CA THR A 303 -0.80 -10.19 -2.81
C THR A 303 -1.52 -10.83 -3.98
N GLY A 304 -2.85 -10.91 -3.91
CA GLY A 304 -3.71 -11.31 -5.02
C GLY A 304 -3.62 -12.77 -5.41
N GLU A 305 -3.19 -13.66 -4.51
CA GLU A 305 -3.08 -15.10 -4.75
C GLU A 305 -4.32 -15.84 -4.26
N GLN A 306 -4.68 -16.94 -4.92
CA GLN A 306 -5.89 -17.71 -4.60
C GLN A 306 -5.71 -18.60 -3.37
N ASP A 307 -4.50 -19.04 -3.08
CA ASP A 307 -4.22 -19.90 -1.92
C ASP A 307 -3.29 -19.24 -0.90
N ARG A 308 -3.46 -19.65 0.36
CA ARG A 308 -2.76 -19.06 1.50
C ARG A 308 -1.27 -19.41 1.57
N VAL A 309 -0.91 -20.63 1.15
CA VAL A 309 0.47 -21.09 1.14
C VAL A 309 1.24 -20.41 0.01
N GLY A 310 0.65 -20.38 -1.19
CA GLY A 310 1.25 -19.73 -2.35
C GLY A 310 1.53 -18.26 -2.13
N VAL A 311 0.61 -17.52 -1.48
CA VAL A 311 0.86 -16.09 -1.19
C VAL A 311 1.99 -15.89 -0.16
N ALA A 312 2.11 -16.78 0.83
CA ALA A 312 3.22 -16.75 1.78
C ALA A 312 4.57 -17.01 1.08
N GLU A 313 4.61 -17.99 0.16
CA GLU A 313 5.79 -18.30 -0.65
C GLU A 313 6.15 -17.17 -1.62
N ILE A 314 5.16 -16.51 -2.24
CA ILE A 314 5.38 -15.32 -3.08
C ILE A 314 6.04 -14.20 -2.26
N ALA A 315 5.58 -13.96 -1.04
CA ALA A 315 6.16 -12.94 -0.18
C ALA A 315 7.62 -13.26 0.18
N VAL A 316 7.94 -14.54 0.47
CA VAL A 316 9.33 -15.01 0.68
C VAL A 316 10.16 -14.82 -0.58
N PHE A 317 9.67 -15.30 -1.73
CA PHE A 317 10.37 -15.15 -3.01
C PHE A 317 10.70 -13.67 -3.29
N LYS A 318 9.73 -12.78 -3.09
CA LYS A 318 9.96 -11.34 -3.25
C LYS A 318 11.00 -10.82 -2.27
N ALA A 319 10.95 -11.20 -1.00
CA ALA A 319 11.94 -10.78 -0.01
C ALA A 319 13.38 -11.08 -0.46
N TYR A 320 13.65 -12.32 -0.91
CA TYR A 320 14.95 -12.70 -1.44
C TYR A 320 15.36 -11.90 -2.67
N GLN A 321 14.44 -11.76 -3.65
CA GLN A 321 14.74 -11.01 -4.88
C GLN A 321 15.02 -9.53 -4.60
N LYS A 322 14.28 -8.91 -3.66
CA LYS A 322 14.42 -7.49 -3.35
C LYS A 322 15.64 -7.20 -2.49
N TYR A 323 15.97 -8.12 -1.58
CA TYR A 323 17.21 -8.04 -0.80
C TYR A 323 18.44 -8.10 -1.72
N ALA A 324 18.49 -9.08 -2.64
CA ALA A 324 19.54 -9.19 -3.62
C ALA A 324 19.66 -7.94 -4.50
N ASP A 325 18.52 -7.36 -4.94
CA ASP A 325 18.51 -6.14 -5.76
C ASP A 325 19.03 -4.92 -5.00
N ALA A 326 18.57 -4.72 -3.75
CA ALA A 326 19.04 -3.62 -2.91
C ALA A 326 20.54 -3.73 -2.62
N LEU A 327 21.01 -4.94 -2.26
CA LEU A 327 22.42 -5.21 -1.99
C LEU A 327 23.30 -4.98 -3.25
N CYS A 328 22.85 -5.46 -4.41
CA CYS A 328 23.52 -5.27 -5.68
C CYS A 328 23.62 -3.79 -6.06
N PHE A 329 22.55 -3.05 -5.85
CA PHE A 329 22.54 -1.61 -6.14
C PHE A 329 23.49 -0.83 -5.22
N ASP A 330 23.52 -1.16 -3.93
CA ASP A 330 24.42 -0.52 -2.97
C ASP A 330 25.89 -0.74 -3.32
N ARG A 331 26.24 -1.95 -3.78
CA ARG A 331 27.65 -2.30 -4.06
C ARG A 331 28.11 -1.87 -5.44
N TYR A 332 27.24 -2.00 -6.43
CA TYR A 332 27.63 -1.90 -7.83
C TYR A 332 26.86 -0.82 -8.62
N GLY A 333 25.86 -0.16 -8.01
CA GLY A 333 25.06 0.88 -8.67
C GLY A 333 24.15 0.39 -9.78
N ILE A 334 23.95 -0.94 -9.90
CA ILE A 334 23.09 -1.58 -10.91
C ILE A 334 22.07 -2.51 -10.24
N SER A 335 20.98 -2.81 -10.93
CA SER A 335 20.01 -3.79 -10.44
C SER A 335 20.58 -5.21 -10.47
N TYR A 336 20.04 -6.10 -9.63
CA TYR A 336 20.45 -7.51 -9.65
C TYR A 336 20.20 -8.19 -10.99
N LYS A 337 19.12 -7.81 -11.70
CA LYS A 337 18.83 -8.34 -13.04
C LYS A 337 19.84 -7.88 -14.11
N GLU A 338 20.32 -6.66 -14.02
CA GLU A 338 21.41 -6.16 -14.88
C GLU A 338 22.71 -6.92 -14.61
N LEU A 339 23.01 -7.18 -13.31
CA LEU A 339 24.18 -8.00 -12.95
C LEU A 339 24.07 -9.43 -13.52
N GLU A 340 22.90 -10.10 -13.34
CA GLU A 340 22.67 -11.43 -13.91
C GLU A 340 22.89 -11.45 -15.43
N LEU A 341 22.38 -10.45 -16.14
CA LEU A 341 22.53 -10.35 -17.59
C LEU A 341 23.98 -10.12 -18.00
N ALA A 342 24.69 -9.21 -17.32
CA ALA A 342 26.10 -8.89 -17.59
C ALA A 342 27.03 -10.09 -17.33
N VAL A 343 26.77 -10.85 -16.26
CA VAL A 343 27.50 -12.09 -15.97
C VAL A 343 27.22 -13.15 -17.04
N ARG A 344 25.95 -13.32 -17.46
CA ARG A 344 25.59 -14.27 -18.53
C ARG A 344 26.26 -13.95 -19.85
N LYS A 345 26.46 -12.67 -20.16
CA LYS A 345 27.15 -12.20 -21.36
C LYS A 345 28.68 -12.23 -21.23
N GLY A 346 29.24 -12.52 -20.06
CA GLY A 346 30.69 -12.45 -19.80
C GLY A 346 31.23 -11.02 -19.63
N GLU A 347 30.36 -10.03 -19.47
CA GLU A 347 30.72 -8.61 -19.29
C GLU A 347 31.15 -8.30 -17.83
N LYS A 348 30.73 -9.14 -16.87
CA LYS A 348 31.09 -9.05 -15.46
C LYS A 348 31.51 -10.42 -14.89
N PRO A 349 32.40 -10.46 -13.88
CA PRO A 349 32.81 -11.70 -13.22
C PRO A 349 31.64 -12.41 -12.53
N LYS A 350 31.64 -13.75 -12.54
CA LYS A 350 30.62 -14.57 -11.86
C LYS A 350 30.63 -14.38 -10.34
N GLU A 351 31.79 -14.12 -9.80
CA GLU A 351 32.06 -13.91 -8.37
C GLU A 351 31.20 -12.75 -7.80
N MET A 352 30.97 -11.70 -8.59
CA MET A 352 30.13 -10.59 -8.16
C MET A 352 28.69 -11.03 -7.87
N LYS A 353 28.13 -11.89 -8.74
CA LYS A 353 26.77 -12.44 -8.51
C LYS A 353 26.78 -13.41 -7.35
N GLN A 354 27.76 -14.31 -7.29
CA GLN A 354 27.88 -15.30 -6.22
C GLN A 354 27.95 -14.63 -4.84
N GLU A 355 28.67 -13.56 -4.68
CA GLU A 355 28.75 -12.78 -3.44
C GLU A 355 27.39 -12.24 -3.00
N ILE A 356 26.59 -11.68 -3.94
CA ILE A 356 25.21 -11.21 -3.66
C ILE A 356 24.31 -12.38 -3.26
N ASP A 357 24.39 -13.52 -3.98
CA ASP A 357 23.57 -14.69 -3.71
C ASP A 357 23.86 -15.29 -2.33
N GLU A 358 25.13 -15.47 -1.99
CA GLU A 358 25.56 -16.02 -0.70
C GLU A 358 25.13 -15.15 0.47
N GLU A 359 25.25 -13.82 0.35
CA GLU A 359 24.82 -12.91 1.39
C GLU A 359 23.28 -12.88 1.51
N THR A 360 22.56 -12.89 0.39
CA THR A 360 21.10 -12.95 0.37
C THR A 360 20.58 -14.20 1.06
N VAL A 361 21.18 -15.37 0.77
CA VAL A 361 20.82 -16.64 1.42
C VAL A 361 21.15 -16.58 2.92
N ARG A 362 22.32 -16.09 3.30
CA ARG A 362 22.73 -15.95 4.70
C ARG A 362 21.80 -15.05 5.50
N ALA A 363 21.33 -13.95 4.89
CA ALA A 363 20.38 -13.02 5.49
C ALA A 363 18.92 -13.50 5.37
N LYS A 364 18.68 -14.66 4.70
CA LYS A 364 17.32 -15.14 4.37
C LYS A 364 16.46 -14.07 3.71
N GLY A 365 17.02 -13.30 2.77
CA GLY A 365 16.31 -12.20 2.15
C GLY A 365 15.83 -11.10 3.12
N GLY A 366 16.43 -10.99 4.31
CA GLY A 366 16.02 -10.07 5.38
C GLY A 366 14.91 -10.60 6.28
N LEU A 367 14.41 -11.83 6.07
CA LEU A 367 13.29 -12.43 6.81
C LEU A 367 13.68 -12.90 8.22
N GLN A 368 14.96 -13.19 8.46
CA GLN A 368 15.41 -13.63 9.78
C GLN A 368 15.08 -12.60 10.86
N GLY A 369 14.24 -12.99 11.83
CA GLY A 369 13.77 -12.13 12.91
C GLY A 369 12.64 -11.17 12.50
N ALA A 370 12.05 -11.33 11.31
CA ALA A 370 10.84 -10.61 10.90
C ALA A 370 9.59 -11.19 11.57
N VAL A 371 8.49 -10.48 11.47
CA VAL A 371 7.15 -10.98 11.81
C VAL A 371 6.36 -11.26 10.53
N MET A 372 5.38 -12.17 10.62
CA MET A 372 4.47 -12.56 9.54
C MET A 372 3.06 -12.05 9.80
N VAL A 373 2.45 -11.46 8.79
CA VAL A 373 1.09 -10.88 8.85
C VAL A 373 0.24 -11.51 7.76
N SER A 374 -0.99 -11.91 8.09
CA SER A 374 -1.92 -12.51 7.12
C SER A 374 -3.31 -11.89 7.25
N ASP A 375 -3.91 -11.50 6.13
CA ASP A 375 -5.25 -10.92 6.03
C ASP A 375 -6.39 -11.90 6.38
N GLY A 376 -6.11 -13.21 6.27
CA GLY A 376 -7.00 -14.31 6.60
C GLY A 376 -6.33 -15.35 7.50
N PHE A 377 -7.12 -16.25 8.08
CA PHE A 377 -6.58 -17.35 8.87
C PHE A 377 -5.81 -18.35 7.99
N PHE A 378 -4.84 -19.06 8.57
CA PHE A 378 -4.20 -20.19 7.94
C PHE A 378 -5.10 -21.44 8.07
N PRO A 379 -5.55 -22.05 6.93
CA PRO A 379 -6.41 -23.23 6.98
C PRO A 379 -5.69 -24.45 7.58
N PHE A 380 -4.37 -24.53 7.38
CA PHE A 380 -3.46 -25.57 7.81
C PHE A 380 -2.14 -24.96 8.27
N ARG A 381 -1.32 -25.74 8.97
CA ARG A 381 -0.01 -25.28 9.45
C ARG A 381 1.00 -24.97 8.34
N ASP A 382 0.85 -25.54 7.15
CA ASP A 382 1.77 -25.37 6.02
C ASP A 382 1.99 -23.90 5.63
N GLY A 383 0.95 -23.05 5.72
CA GLY A 383 1.05 -21.63 5.45
C GLY A 383 1.95 -20.88 6.46
N VAL A 384 1.84 -21.18 7.76
CA VAL A 384 2.71 -20.57 8.78
C VAL A 384 4.10 -21.20 8.78
N ASP A 385 4.23 -22.48 8.44
CA ASP A 385 5.51 -23.17 8.30
C ASP A 385 6.43 -22.54 7.24
N VAL A 386 5.85 -21.86 6.21
CA VAL A 386 6.63 -21.07 5.24
C VAL A 386 7.44 -19.99 5.96
N GLY A 387 6.80 -19.18 6.79
CA GLY A 387 7.48 -18.11 7.55
C GLY A 387 8.42 -18.66 8.63
N ILE A 388 8.02 -19.72 9.33
CA ILE A 388 8.85 -20.37 10.37
C ILE A 388 10.19 -20.84 9.79
N ARG A 389 10.21 -21.47 8.62
CA ARG A 389 11.45 -21.88 7.93
C ARG A 389 12.38 -20.72 7.64
N GLU A 390 11.84 -19.54 7.39
CA GLU A 390 12.59 -18.33 7.12
C GLU A 390 13.04 -17.61 8.41
N GLY A 391 12.63 -18.07 9.58
CA GLY A 391 13.08 -17.56 10.88
C GLY A 391 12.26 -16.35 11.35
N VAL A 392 10.96 -16.31 11.01
CA VAL A 392 10.04 -15.34 11.64
C VAL A 392 9.92 -15.63 13.12
N THR A 393 9.67 -14.59 13.91
CA THR A 393 9.61 -14.69 15.37
C THR A 393 8.20 -14.51 15.92
N ALA A 394 7.29 -13.89 15.15
CA ALA A 394 5.91 -13.71 15.55
C ALA A 394 4.96 -13.70 14.34
N VAL A 395 3.70 -14.06 14.58
CA VAL A 395 2.64 -14.14 13.56
C VAL A 395 1.39 -13.41 14.05
N ILE A 396 0.74 -12.65 13.16
CA ILE A 396 -0.61 -12.11 13.36
C ILE A 396 -1.54 -12.60 12.26
N GLN A 397 -2.72 -13.07 12.63
CA GLN A 397 -3.76 -13.54 11.73
C GLN A 397 -5.14 -13.44 12.39
N PRO A 398 -6.25 -13.55 11.65
CA PRO A 398 -7.59 -13.46 12.22
C PRO A 398 -7.94 -14.54 13.25
N GLY A 399 -7.45 -15.77 13.08
CA GLY A 399 -8.00 -16.94 13.76
C GLY A 399 -9.38 -17.34 13.20
N GLY A 400 -9.99 -18.38 13.76
CA GLY A 400 -11.31 -18.89 13.36
C GLY A 400 -11.29 -20.07 12.39
N SER A 401 -10.11 -20.64 12.11
CA SER A 401 -10.00 -21.92 11.42
C SER A 401 -10.39 -23.07 12.34
N VAL A 402 -11.02 -24.10 11.79
CA VAL A 402 -11.26 -25.36 12.51
C VAL A 402 -9.94 -26.07 12.89
N ARG A 403 -8.83 -25.67 12.27
CA ARG A 403 -7.48 -26.20 12.49
C ARG A 403 -6.52 -25.17 13.12
N ASP A 404 -7.02 -24.14 13.76
CA ASP A 404 -6.16 -23.21 14.51
C ASP A 404 -5.24 -23.91 15.52
N TRP A 405 -5.67 -25.07 16.05
CA TRP A 405 -4.86 -25.89 16.94
C TRP A 405 -3.54 -26.35 16.31
N GLU A 406 -3.53 -26.73 15.02
CA GLU A 406 -2.32 -27.13 14.28
C GLU A 406 -1.36 -25.94 14.11
N VAL A 407 -1.92 -24.76 13.81
CA VAL A 407 -1.15 -23.53 13.60
C VAL A 407 -0.53 -23.07 14.92
N ILE A 408 -1.26 -23.19 16.03
CA ILE A 408 -0.75 -22.93 17.39
C ILE A 408 0.40 -23.90 17.71
N GLU A 409 0.24 -25.21 17.44
CA GLU A 409 1.31 -26.18 17.67
C GLU A 409 2.55 -25.88 16.83
N ALA A 410 2.41 -25.56 15.54
CA ALA A 410 3.54 -25.19 14.70
C ALA A 410 4.34 -24.00 15.25
N CYS A 411 3.64 -22.96 15.70
CA CYS A 411 4.29 -21.80 16.34
C CYS A 411 4.98 -22.18 17.65
N ASN A 412 4.34 -23.01 18.48
CA ASN A 412 4.92 -23.47 19.76
C ASN A 412 6.17 -24.34 19.56
N GLU A 413 6.16 -25.25 18.57
CA GLU A 413 7.30 -26.11 18.22
C GLU A 413 8.53 -25.28 17.83
N ALA A 414 8.29 -24.14 17.14
CA ALA A 414 9.34 -23.24 16.68
C ALA A 414 9.64 -22.08 17.65
N ASN A 415 8.99 -21.99 18.80
CA ASN A 415 9.07 -20.88 19.76
C ASN A 415 8.70 -19.53 19.12
N VAL A 416 7.75 -19.53 18.16
CA VAL A 416 7.21 -18.33 17.50
C VAL A 416 5.99 -17.84 18.28
N ALA A 417 5.90 -16.53 18.52
CA ALA A 417 4.71 -15.93 19.12
C ALA A 417 3.57 -15.88 18.08
N MET A 418 2.33 -15.93 18.54
CA MET A 418 1.19 -15.69 17.66
C MET A 418 0.09 -14.92 18.38
N VAL A 419 -0.59 -14.05 17.63
CA VAL A 419 -1.79 -13.34 18.09
C VAL A 419 -2.91 -13.45 17.05
N PHE A 420 -4.15 -13.40 17.50
CA PHE A 420 -5.32 -13.29 16.65
C PHE A 420 -5.87 -11.85 16.68
N THR A 421 -6.47 -11.45 15.54
CA THR A 421 -7.17 -10.16 15.42
C THR A 421 -8.69 -10.29 15.61
N GLY A 422 -9.24 -11.51 15.50
CA GLY A 422 -10.68 -11.75 15.51
C GLY A 422 -11.42 -11.14 14.31
N GLN A 423 -10.72 -10.59 13.33
CA GLN A 423 -11.30 -10.02 12.10
C GLN A 423 -10.37 -10.25 10.90
N ARG A 424 -10.95 -10.42 9.72
CA ARG A 424 -10.21 -10.47 8.45
C ARG A 424 -9.95 -9.06 7.92
N ALA A 425 -8.90 -8.91 7.10
CA ALA A 425 -8.56 -7.68 6.40
C ALA A 425 -8.70 -7.82 4.87
N PHE A 426 -9.67 -8.57 4.39
CA PHE A 426 -9.86 -8.80 2.96
C PHE A 426 -10.19 -7.51 2.21
N LYS A 427 -9.48 -7.31 1.09
CA LYS A 427 -9.68 -6.23 0.12
C LYS A 427 -9.63 -6.83 -1.28
N HIS A 428 -10.64 -6.54 -2.11
CA HIS A 428 -10.76 -7.02 -3.49
C HIS A 428 -10.97 -5.88 -4.48
#